data_ff76de8d559a3785239c50e2ce0d1156
#
_entry.id   ff76de8d559a3785239c50e2ce0d1156
#
_cell.length_a   1.000
_cell.length_b   1.000
_cell.length_c   1.000
_cell.angle_alpha   90.00
_cell.angle_beta   90.00
_cell.angle_gamma   90.00
#
_symmetry.space_group_name_H-M   'P 1'
#
loop_
_entity.id
_entity.type
_entity.pdbx_description
1 polymer ?
#
loop_
_entity_poly.entity_id
_entity_poly.type
_entity_poly.pdbx_seq_one_letter_code
_entity_poly.pdbx_strand_id
1 'polypeptide(L)'
;VIAHRDELTVQNSSKFRRINPKISTSIVNSETKDWGGQVVFAMVQTLSRESNLLQIPHFDYLIIDEAHHTTAETYQSIIDKVRETSENCKLVGLTATPNRSDGQGLRKNYSNVSDQIFISELISSGNLVVPRTFIIDVAQERLQTVQKVAGDFDMSQVDKILNKRPINRTVVEKWKELGECRKTVIFCSTVDHAKNIQRTFIDEGIKTEIITGDLSKTDRLNALQRYYSGKSNVIVNVAVLTEGWDHPPTSCVVLLRPSSAKGTMIQMIGRGLRTVDPSEYPGISKTDCIILDFGTSSLIHGSLEQDVDLDGKVGAYADLAMNCPSCDAEIPLSSRECPVCGAELQRKQLDEKEEAQPVSYVEMVEINLLERSHFQWVDLFVDDLSFYSVGFNSWGGVFCLGEDWIAVGGNENTDAKLLMRGDRVQCFAAADDWLNKYETNDTAYKSGSWLSEEPTSRQLAALPRNLRLNFNLTRYRASALFGFHKNKSAIRDIADRLDG
;
A
#
# COMPACT_ATOMS: atom_id res chain seq x y z
N VAL A 1 -19.46 -13.71 -15.02
CA VAL A 1 -18.66 -12.84 -14.12
C VAL A 1 -19.01 -13.16 -12.69
N ILE A 2 -18.04 -13.49 -11.87
CA ILE A 2 -18.30 -13.81 -10.46
C ILE A 2 -17.59 -12.83 -9.52
N ALA A 3 -18.27 -12.48 -8.40
CA ALA A 3 -17.77 -11.62 -7.35
C ALA A 3 -18.13 -12.18 -5.97
N HIS A 4 -17.36 -11.80 -4.94
CA HIS A 4 -17.54 -12.36 -3.59
C HIS A 4 -18.64 -11.68 -2.76
N ARG A 5 -19.15 -10.52 -3.19
CA ARG A 5 -20.21 -9.74 -2.50
C ARG A 5 -21.38 -9.46 -3.44
N ASP A 6 -22.58 -9.45 -2.86
CA ASP A 6 -23.81 -9.17 -3.61
C ASP A 6 -23.82 -7.74 -4.18
N GLU A 7 -23.37 -6.77 -3.37
CA GLU A 7 -23.26 -5.39 -3.81
C GLU A 7 -22.37 -5.24 -5.05
N LEU A 8 -21.22 -5.95 -5.10
CA LEU A 8 -20.33 -5.96 -6.26
C LEU A 8 -20.99 -6.60 -7.47
N THR A 9 -21.72 -7.71 -7.26
CA THR A 9 -22.43 -8.41 -8.34
C THR A 9 -23.44 -7.46 -9.02
N VAL A 10 -24.22 -6.73 -8.23
CA VAL A 10 -25.20 -5.76 -8.74
C VAL A 10 -24.52 -4.54 -9.39
N GLN A 11 -23.47 -3.99 -8.77
CA GLN A 11 -22.72 -2.86 -9.31
C GLN A 11 -22.06 -3.19 -10.63
N ASN A 12 -21.39 -4.34 -10.74
CA ASN A 12 -20.71 -4.79 -11.95
C ASN A 12 -21.73 -5.00 -13.09
N SER A 13 -22.88 -5.61 -12.80
CA SER A 13 -23.96 -5.77 -13.76
C SER A 13 -24.52 -4.41 -14.25
N SER A 14 -24.70 -3.45 -13.33
CA SER A 14 -25.21 -2.12 -13.66
C SER A 14 -24.21 -1.31 -14.50
N LYS A 15 -22.93 -1.32 -14.14
CA LYS A 15 -21.87 -0.65 -14.91
C LYS A 15 -21.72 -1.26 -16.31
N PHE A 16 -21.74 -2.60 -16.38
CA PHE A 16 -21.64 -3.30 -17.67
C PHE A 16 -22.80 -2.93 -18.60
N ARG A 17 -24.04 -2.94 -18.11
CA ARG A 17 -25.23 -2.55 -18.91
C ARG A 17 -25.17 -1.12 -19.41
N ARG A 18 -24.61 -0.19 -18.61
CA ARG A 18 -24.46 1.21 -19.02
C ARG A 18 -23.55 1.34 -20.24
N ILE A 19 -22.46 0.55 -20.27
CA ILE A 19 -21.47 0.58 -21.38
C ILE A 19 -21.93 -0.27 -22.54
N ASN A 20 -22.62 -1.38 -22.28
CA ASN A 20 -23.03 -2.36 -23.29
C ASN A 20 -24.57 -2.56 -23.30
N PRO A 21 -25.35 -1.54 -23.68
CA PRO A 21 -26.82 -1.58 -23.53
C PRO A 21 -27.52 -2.62 -24.42
N LYS A 22 -26.83 -3.16 -25.44
CA LYS A 22 -27.36 -4.16 -26.37
C LYS A 22 -27.13 -5.60 -25.89
N ILE A 23 -26.31 -5.82 -24.86
CA ILE A 23 -25.99 -7.15 -24.35
C ILE A 23 -26.91 -7.47 -23.17
N SER A 24 -27.63 -8.58 -23.26
CA SER A 24 -28.51 -9.03 -22.17
C SER A 24 -27.69 -9.50 -20.97
N THR A 25 -28.10 -9.08 -19.77
CA THR A 25 -27.46 -9.48 -18.51
C THR A 25 -28.46 -10.08 -17.54
N SER A 26 -28.01 -11.04 -16.75
CA SER A 26 -28.80 -11.63 -15.66
C SER A 26 -27.98 -11.75 -14.39
N ILE A 27 -28.63 -12.03 -13.26
CA ILE A 27 -28.03 -12.09 -11.94
C ILE A 27 -28.38 -13.40 -11.24
N VAL A 28 -27.33 -14.00 -10.63
CA VAL A 28 -27.46 -15.19 -9.76
C VAL A 28 -26.92 -14.84 -8.38
N ASN A 29 -27.81 -14.52 -7.46
CA ASN A 29 -27.47 -14.18 -6.06
C ASN A 29 -28.43 -14.86 -5.08
N SER A 30 -28.50 -14.41 -3.82
CA SER A 30 -29.39 -14.99 -2.82
C SER A 30 -30.89 -14.87 -3.17
N GLU A 31 -31.27 -13.82 -3.89
CA GLU A 31 -32.66 -13.45 -4.21
C GLU A 31 -33.07 -13.91 -5.61
N THR A 32 -32.15 -13.85 -6.57
CA THR A 32 -32.41 -14.10 -7.99
C THR A 32 -31.57 -15.28 -8.50
N LYS A 33 -32.16 -16.13 -9.36
CA LYS A 33 -31.51 -17.27 -10.01
C LYS A 33 -31.79 -17.22 -11.52
N ASP A 34 -31.38 -16.12 -12.16
CA ASP A 34 -31.60 -15.93 -13.60
C ASP A 34 -30.34 -16.23 -14.41
N TRP A 35 -30.40 -17.22 -15.28
CA TRP A 35 -29.33 -17.67 -16.16
C TRP A 35 -29.51 -17.21 -17.62
N GLY A 36 -30.60 -16.46 -17.94
CA GLY A 36 -30.99 -16.16 -19.32
C GLY A 36 -30.19 -15.06 -20.01
N GLY A 37 -29.26 -14.39 -19.33
CA GLY A 37 -28.45 -13.35 -19.93
C GLY A 37 -27.26 -13.88 -20.74
N GLN A 38 -26.85 -13.13 -21.78
CA GLN A 38 -25.58 -13.38 -22.46
C GLN A 38 -24.38 -13.20 -21.51
N VAL A 39 -24.52 -12.30 -20.53
CA VAL A 39 -23.55 -12.15 -19.43
C VAL A 39 -24.28 -12.34 -18.12
N VAL A 40 -23.87 -13.35 -17.36
CA VAL A 40 -24.40 -13.68 -16.05
C VAL A 40 -23.46 -13.15 -14.98
N PHE A 41 -23.99 -12.32 -14.06
CA PHE A 41 -23.27 -11.86 -12.89
C PHE A 41 -23.69 -12.69 -11.68
N ALA A 42 -22.73 -13.35 -11.03
CA ALA A 42 -23.04 -14.29 -9.96
C ALA A 42 -22.23 -14.02 -8.68
N MET A 43 -22.90 -14.23 -7.53
CA MET A 43 -22.27 -14.17 -6.24
C MET A 43 -21.66 -15.53 -5.88
N VAL A 44 -20.36 -15.55 -5.52
CA VAL A 44 -19.59 -16.77 -5.26
C VAL A 44 -20.25 -17.66 -4.20
N GLN A 45 -20.63 -17.11 -3.04
CA GLN A 45 -21.23 -17.87 -1.94
C GLN A 45 -22.60 -18.47 -2.29
N THR A 46 -23.28 -17.88 -3.27
CA THR A 46 -24.53 -18.45 -3.79
C THR A 46 -24.23 -19.54 -4.79
N LEU A 47 -23.30 -19.28 -5.70
CA LEU A 47 -22.97 -20.16 -6.81
C LEU A 47 -22.28 -21.46 -6.34
N SER A 48 -21.45 -21.38 -5.29
CA SER A 48 -20.73 -22.53 -4.73
C SER A 48 -21.62 -23.56 -4.01
N ARG A 49 -22.92 -23.29 -3.81
CA ARG A 49 -23.86 -24.27 -3.27
C ARG A 49 -24.13 -25.35 -4.30
N GLU A 50 -24.10 -26.62 -3.90
CA GLU A 50 -24.25 -27.79 -4.77
C GLU A 50 -25.46 -27.68 -5.73
N SER A 51 -26.62 -27.28 -5.21
CA SER A 51 -27.85 -27.11 -6.03
C SER A 51 -27.71 -26.06 -7.13
N ASN A 52 -26.85 -25.05 -6.95
CA ASN A 52 -26.62 -24.00 -7.95
C ASN A 52 -25.46 -24.36 -8.88
N LEU A 53 -24.42 -25.07 -8.39
CA LEU A 53 -23.34 -25.59 -9.20
C LEU A 53 -23.87 -26.50 -10.31
N LEU A 54 -24.85 -27.37 -10.00
CA LEU A 54 -25.47 -28.27 -10.96
C LEU A 54 -26.26 -27.53 -12.06
N GLN A 55 -26.62 -26.28 -11.85
CA GLN A 55 -27.38 -25.48 -12.81
C GLN A 55 -26.49 -24.59 -13.71
N ILE A 56 -25.18 -24.61 -13.52
CA ILE A 56 -24.25 -23.80 -14.33
C ILE A 56 -24.36 -24.24 -15.80
N PRO A 57 -24.78 -23.34 -16.71
CA PRO A 57 -24.83 -23.64 -18.14
C PRO A 57 -23.44 -23.56 -18.76
N HIS A 58 -23.35 -23.83 -20.05
CA HIS A 58 -22.12 -23.63 -20.82
C HIS A 58 -21.76 -22.16 -20.92
N PHE A 59 -20.46 -21.84 -20.69
CA PHE A 59 -19.88 -20.49 -20.84
C PHE A 59 -18.59 -20.55 -21.66
N ASP A 60 -18.39 -19.53 -22.51
CA ASP A 60 -17.12 -19.33 -23.23
C ASP A 60 -16.06 -18.68 -22.36
N TYR A 61 -16.47 -17.86 -21.36
CA TYR A 61 -15.60 -17.12 -20.46
C TYR A 61 -16.10 -17.20 -19.04
N LEU A 62 -15.18 -17.47 -18.11
CA LEU A 62 -15.37 -17.25 -16.68
C LEU A 62 -14.48 -16.10 -16.23
N ILE A 63 -15.10 -14.96 -15.85
CA ILE A 63 -14.39 -13.78 -15.40
C ILE A 63 -14.53 -13.70 -13.87
N ILE A 64 -13.41 -13.61 -13.17
CA ILE A 64 -13.36 -13.55 -11.70
C ILE A 64 -12.86 -12.19 -11.27
N ASP A 65 -13.72 -11.44 -10.60
CA ASP A 65 -13.38 -10.19 -9.94
C ASP A 65 -12.72 -10.51 -8.59
N GLU A 66 -11.72 -9.73 -8.20
CA GLU A 66 -10.83 -9.98 -7.06
C GLU A 66 -10.20 -11.39 -7.12
N ALA A 67 -9.53 -11.66 -8.25
CA ALA A 67 -8.98 -12.98 -8.60
C ALA A 67 -7.98 -13.54 -7.58
N HIS A 68 -7.44 -12.71 -6.67
CA HIS A 68 -6.60 -13.16 -5.56
C HIS A 68 -7.35 -14.07 -4.57
N HIS A 69 -8.68 -14.10 -4.61
CA HIS A 69 -9.49 -15.05 -3.83
C HIS A 69 -9.64 -16.44 -4.46
N THR A 70 -9.16 -16.65 -5.69
CA THR A 70 -9.39 -17.92 -6.43
C THR A 70 -8.79 -19.17 -5.79
N THR A 71 -7.85 -19.03 -4.87
CA THR A 71 -7.28 -20.18 -4.13
C THR A 71 -8.24 -20.79 -3.10
N ALA A 72 -9.32 -20.08 -2.73
CA ALA A 72 -10.31 -20.58 -1.79
C ALA A 72 -11.17 -21.70 -2.40
N GLU A 73 -11.56 -22.70 -1.61
CA GLU A 73 -12.33 -23.87 -2.02
C GLU A 73 -13.63 -23.52 -2.75
N THR A 74 -14.33 -22.48 -2.30
CA THR A 74 -15.57 -22.01 -2.94
C THR A 74 -15.36 -21.56 -4.38
N TYR A 75 -14.22 -20.93 -4.68
CA TYR A 75 -13.88 -20.55 -6.05
C TYR A 75 -13.41 -21.76 -6.86
N GLN A 76 -12.62 -22.65 -6.25
CA GLN A 76 -12.14 -23.85 -6.92
C GLN A 76 -13.32 -24.73 -7.37
N SER A 77 -14.32 -24.97 -6.53
CA SER A 77 -15.50 -25.76 -6.87
C SER A 77 -16.28 -25.19 -8.06
N ILE A 78 -16.35 -23.85 -8.17
CA ILE A 78 -16.98 -23.18 -9.31
C ILE A 78 -16.12 -23.34 -10.58
N ILE A 79 -14.81 -23.12 -10.48
CA ILE A 79 -13.87 -23.23 -11.59
C ILE A 79 -13.90 -24.66 -12.15
N ASP A 80 -13.82 -25.65 -11.27
CA ASP A 80 -13.82 -27.07 -11.66
C ASP A 80 -15.15 -27.43 -12.33
N LYS A 81 -16.28 -26.98 -11.77
CA LYS A 81 -17.60 -27.24 -12.38
C LYS A 81 -17.77 -26.57 -13.76
N VAL A 82 -17.29 -25.34 -13.91
CA VAL A 82 -17.31 -24.65 -15.21
C VAL A 82 -16.44 -25.40 -16.23
N ARG A 83 -15.27 -25.89 -15.84
CA ARG A 83 -14.39 -26.70 -16.72
C ARG A 83 -15.03 -28.02 -17.14
N GLU A 84 -15.74 -28.69 -16.25
CA GLU A 84 -16.51 -29.90 -16.57
C GLU A 84 -17.64 -29.62 -17.58
N THR A 85 -18.35 -28.50 -17.40
CA THR A 85 -19.52 -28.14 -18.21
C THR A 85 -19.12 -27.51 -19.56
N SER A 86 -17.94 -26.85 -19.60
CA SER A 86 -17.47 -26.01 -20.69
C SER A 86 -15.97 -26.22 -20.93
N GLU A 87 -15.60 -27.27 -21.67
CA GLU A 87 -14.21 -27.72 -21.86
C GLU A 87 -13.27 -26.62 -22.40
N ASN A 88 -13.79 -25.72 -23.26
CA ASN A 88 -13.02 -24.64 -23.87
C ASN A 88 -13.18 -23.27 -23.15
N CYS A 89 -13.81 -23.24 -21.98
CA CYS A 89 -14.01 -21.99 -21.23
C CYS A 89 -12.70 -21.34 -20.85
N LYS A 90 -12.54 -20.05 -21.17
CA LYS A 90 -11.36 -19.27 -20.82
C LYS A 90 -11.56 -18.62 -19.46
N LEU A 91 -10.61 -18.83 -18.55
CA LEU A 91 -10.59 -18.21 -17.22
C LEU A 91 -9.83 -16.89 -17.29
N VAL A 92 -10.49 -15.79 -16.87
CA VAL A 92 -9.91 -14.45 -16.79
C VAL A 92 -10.03 -13.94 -15.36
N GLY A 93 -8.92 -13.56 -14.75
CA GLY A 93 -8.88 -12.98 -13.42
C GLY A 93 -8.59 -11.47 -13.47
N LEU A 94 -9.35 -10.69 -12.73
CA LEU A 94 -9.14 -9.25 -12.52
C LEU A 94 -8.80 -9.02 -11.05
N THR A 95 -7.72 -8.34 -10.75
CA THR A 95 -7.35 -7.99 -9.37
C THR A 95 -6.42 -6.79 -9.35
N ALA A 96 -6.62 -5.91 -8.37
CA ALA A 96 -5.68 -4.84 -8.06
C ALA A 96 -4.50 -5.34 -7.18
N THR A 97 -4.60 -6.56 -6.64
CA THR A 97 -3.67 -7.09 -5.63
C THR A 97 -3.31 -8.55 -5.95
N PRO A 98 -2.53 -8.77 -7.02
CA PRO A 98 -2.22 -10.11 -7.50
C PRO A 98 -1.34 -10.91 -6.53
N ASN A 99 -0.48 -10.24 -5.77
CA ASN A 99 0.44 -10.86 -4.82
C ASN A 99 -0.26 -11.03 -3.46
N ARG A 100 -0.36 -12.25 -3.00
CA ARG A 100 -1.05 -12.63 -1.77
C ARG A 100 -0.10 -12.59 -0.57
N SER A 101 -0.63 -12.20 0.59
CA SER A 101 0.13 -12.17 1.85
C SER A 101 0.52 -13.56 2.38
N ASP A 102 -0.18 -14.62 1.93
CA ASP A 102 0.11 -16.00 2.31
C ASP A 102 1.16 -16.68 1.42
N GLY A 103 1.74 -15.97 0.46
CA GLY A 103 2.73 -16.49 -0.49
C GLY A 103 2.18 -17.53 -1.47
N GLN A 104 0.87 -17.79 -1.48
CA GLN A 104 0.26 -18.68 -2.46
C GLN A 104 0.10 -17.93 -3.78
N GLY A 105 0.81 -18.38 -4.81
CA GLY A 105 0.70 -17.83 -6.15
C GLY A 105 -0.63 -18.16 -6.82
N LEU A 106 -0.94 -17.43 -7.86
CA LEU A 106 -2.15 -17.63 -8.69
C LEU A 106 -1.89 -18.58 -9.88
N ARG A 107 -0.67 -19.10 -10.04
CA ARG A 107 -0.24 -19.95 -11.16
C ARG A 107 -1.11 -21.21 -11.34
N LYS A 108 -1.68 -21.73 -10.25
CA LYS A 108 -2.60 -22.88 -10.29
C LYS A 108 -3.79 -22.63 -11.23
N ASN A 109 -4.30 -21.42 -11.26
CA ASN A 109 -5.50 -21.06 -12.02
C ASN A 109 -5.20 -20.25 -13.28
N TYR A 110 -4.15 -19.41 -13.26
CA TYR A 110 -3.80 -18.48 -14.34
C TYR A 110 -2.42 -18.79 -14.91
N SER A 111 -2.34 -19.01 -16.21
CA SER A 111 -1.11 -19.39 -16.92
C SER A 111 -0.18 -18.19 -17.18
N ASN A 112 -0.75 -17.01 -17.39
CA ASN A 112 -0.04 -15.79 -17.76
C ASN A 112 -0.73 -14.53 -17.24
N VAL A 113 0.01 -13.42 -17.24
CA VAL A 113 -0.52 -12.07 -17.09
C VAL A 113 -0.75 -11.51 -18.48
N SER A 114 -2.01 -11.18 -18.81
CA SER A 114 -2.36 -10.67 -20.13
C SER A 114 -2.12 -9.17 -20.25
N ASP A 115 -2.33 -8.44 -19.14
CA ASP A 115 -2.15 -7.00 -19.07
C ASP A 115 -1.95 -6.56 -17.61
N GLN A 116 -1.23 -5.47 -17.41
CA GLN A 116 -1.02 -4.84 -16.12
C GLN A 116 -1.03 -3.33 -16.30
N ILE A 117 -1.89 -2.64 -15.55
CA ILE A 117 -1.99 -1.19 -15.55
C ILE A 117 -1.50 -0.67 -14.20
N PHE A 118 -0.53 0.23 -14.22
CA PHE A 118 0.02 0.83 -13.01
C PHE A 118 -0.81 2.03 -12.53
N ILE A 119 -0.74 2.32 -11.24
CA ILE A 119 -1.43 3.47 -10.64
C ILE A 119 -0.93 4.78 -11.26
N SER A 120 0.38 4.90 -11.53
CA SER A 120 0.98 6.03 -12.23
C SER A 120 0.39 6.26 -13.63
N GLU A 121 0.13 5.19 -14.38
CA GLU A 121 -0.53 5.27 -15.69
C GLU A 121 -1.99 5.73 -15.57
N LEU A 122 -2.71 5.25 -14.55
CA LEU A 122 -4.08 5.67 -14.30
C LEU A 122 -4.18 7.14 -13.86
N ILE A 123 -3.16 7.65 -13.16
CA ILE A 123 -3.08 9.07 -12.79
C ILE A 123 -2.76 9.91 -14.02
N SER A 124 -1.75 9.52 -14.82
CA SER A 124 -1.37 10.26 -16.03
C SER A 124 -2.48 10.30 -17.08
N SER A 125 -3.31 9.25 -17.16
CA SER A 125 -4.50 9.20 -18.02
C SER A 125 -5.74 9.87 -17.43
N GLY A 126 -5.65 10.44 -16.21
CA GLY A 126 -6.76 11.14 -15.55
C GLY A 126 -7.85 10.24 -14.98
N ASN A 127 -7.60 8.93 -14.84
CA ASN A 127 -8.54 7.97 -14.24
C ASN A 127 -8.45 7.91 -12.72
N LEU A 128 -7.30 8.30 -12.15
CA LEU A 128 -7.08 8.46 -10.71
C LEU A 128 -6.48 9.84 -10.42
N VAL A 129 -6.62 10.30 -9.18
CA VAL A 129 -5.98 11.52 -8.68
C VAL A 129 -4.67 11.20 -7.97
N VAL A 130 -3.80 12.19 -7.84
CA VAL A 130 -2.49 12.07 -7.17
C VAL A 130 -2.68 11.86 -5.66
N PRO A 131 -2.05 10.84 -5.05
CA PRO A 131 -1.99 10.70 -3.59
C PRO A 131 -0.97 11.68 -2.99
N ARG A 132 -1.35 12.39 -1.92
CA ARG A 132 -0.45 13.14 -1.04
C ARG A 132 -0.44 12.45 0.32
N THR A 133 0.67 11.84 0.69
CA THR A 133 0.73 10.95 1.85
C THR A 133 1.59 11.55 2.96
N PHE A 134 0.99 11.65 4.14
CA PHE A 134 1.66 12.08 5.37
C PHE A 134 1.73 10.89 6.32
N ILE A 135 2.95 10.51 6.69
CA ILE A 135 3.20 9.53 7.74
C ILE A 135 3.26 10.29 9.06
N ILE A 136 2.45 9.88 10.01
CA ILE A 136 2.33 10.52 11.31
C ILE A 136 2.78 9.50 12.36
N ASP A 137 3.99 9.69 12.87
CA ASP A 137 4.54 8.78 13.87
C ASP A 137 3.96 9.08 15.25
N VAL A 138 3.05 8.22 15.68
CA VAL A 138 2.49 8.26 17.03
C VAL A 138 2.95 7.08 17.90
N ALA A 139 3.46 6.02 17.31
CA ALA A 139 3.86 4.80 18.02
C ALA A 139 4.62 3.79 17.11
N GLN A 140 5.43 4.25 16.17
CA GLN A 140 6.09 3.39 15.15
C GLN A 140 6.89 2.26 15.78
N GLU A 141 7.76 2.55 16.75
CA GLU A 141 8.58 1.53 17.42
C GLU A 141 7.73 0.42 18.07
N ARG A 142 6.58 0.79 18.64
CA ARG A 142 5.66 -0.17 19.27
C ARG A 142 4.89 -0.99 18.25
N LEU A 143 4.51 -0.39 17.11
CA LEU A 143 3.82 -1.10 16.02
C LEU A 143 4.73 -2.15 15.36
N GLN A 144 6.03 -1.92 15.30
CA GLN A 144 7.01 -2.88 14.80
C GLN A 144 7.10 -4.16 15.66
N THR A 145 6.70 -4.10 16.94
CA THR A 145 6.69 -5.26 17.84
C THR A 145 5.41 -6.12 17.75
N VAL A 146 4.42 -5.69 16.99
CA VAL A 146 3.13 -6.39 16.86
C VAL A 146 3.29 -7.71 16.12
N GLN A 147 2.72 -8.78 16.68
CA GLN A 147 2.76 -10.10 16.09
C GLN A 147 1.85 -10.21 14.85
N LYS A 148 2.19 -11.12 13.95
CA LYS A 148 1.33 -11.50 12.83
C LYS A 148 0.48 -12.71 13.20
N VAL A 149 -0.82 -12.65 12.88
CA VAL A 149 -1.80 -13.73 13.07
C VAL A 149 -2.58 -13.89 11.78
N ALA A 150 -2.66 -15.14 11.28
CA ALA A 150 -3.39 -15.45 10.03
C ALA A 150 -3.01 -14.58 8.81
N GLY A 151 -1.73 -14.21 8.71
CA GLY A 151 -1.23 -13.45 7.55
C GLY A 151 -1.40 -11.93 7.65
N ASP A 152 -1.92 -11.38 8.77
CA ASP A 152 -1.95 -9.94 9.04
C ASP A 152 -1.46 -9.65 10.47
N PHE A 153 -1.28 -8.39 10.82
CA PHE A 153 -0.97 -7.98 12.19
C PHE A 153 -2.11 -8.38 13.16
N ASP A 154 -1.73 -8.70 14.40
CA ASP A 154 -2.72 -8.88 15.48
C ASP A 154 -3.40 -7.53 15.79
N MET A 155 -4.60 -7.35 15.25
CA MET A 155 -5.36 -6.10 15.39
C MET A 155 -5.74 -5.80 16.83
N SER A 156 -5.75 -6.78 17.74
CA SER A 156 -5.98 -6.54 19.17
C SER A 156 -4.75 -5.91 19.84
N GLN A 157 -3.55 -6.26 19.40
CA GLN A 157 -2.32 -5.61 19.86
C GLN A 157 -2.20 -4.20 19.26
N VAL A 158 -2.52 -4.03 17.97
CA VAL A 158 -2.59 -2.71 17.32
C VAL A 158 -3.56 -1.79 18.06
N ASP A 159 -4.73 -2.29 18.42
CA ASP A 159 -5.73 -1.54 19.19
C ASP A 159 -5.16 -1.02 20.54
N LYS A 160 -4.49 -1.88 21.30
CA LYS A 160 -3.84 -1.48 22.56
C LYS A 160 -2.80 -0.38 22.40
N ILE A 161 -2.19 -0.28 21.22
CA ILE A 161 -1.19 0.73 20.89
C ILE A 161 -1.85 2.02 20.41
N LEU A 162 -2.69 1.97 19.40
CA LEU A 162 -3.25 3.12 18.71
C LEU A 162 -4.53 3.66 19.34
N ASN A 163 -5.36 2.81 19.97
CA ASN A 163 -6.64 3.21 20.55
C ASN A 163 -6.43 3.86 21.93
N LYS A 164 -5.65 4.92 21.96
CA LYS A 164 -5.39 5.74 23.15
C LYS A 164 -6.02 7.12 22.98
N ARG A 165 -6.64 7.65 24.05
CA ARG A 165 -7.30 8.96 23.99
C ARG A 165 -6.42 10.10 23.48
N PRO A 166 -5.12 10.22 23.83
CA PRO A 166 -4.23 11.22 23.24
C PRO A 166 -4.05 11.01 21.74
N ILE A 167 -3.81 9.77 21.28
CA ILE A 167 -3.62 9.45 19.86
C ILE A 167 -4.90 9.76 19.09
N ASN A 168 -6.09 9.35 19.60
CA ASN A 168 -7.36 9.63 18.95
C ASN A 168 -7.62 11.13 18.77
N ARG A 169 -7.19 11.97 19.74
CA ARG A 169 -7.23 13.43 19.61
C ARG A 169 -6.27 13.92 18.53
N THR A 170 -5.03 13.42 18.51
CA THR A 170 -4.04 13.76 17.47
C THR A 170 -4.57 13.42 16.07
N VAL A 171 -5.33 12.33 15.91
CA VAL A 171 -5.99 12.00 14.63
C VAL A 171 -6.93 13.12 14.18
N VAL A 172 -7.77 13.64 15.08
CA VAL A 172 -8.69 14.75 14.76
C VAL A 172 -7.92 16.04 14.46
N GLU A 173 -6.90 16.35 15.24
CA GLU A 173 -6.05 17.53 15.05
C GLU A 173 -5.35 17.48 13.68
N LYS A 174 -4.70 16.37 13.35
CA LYS A 174 -4.02 16.19 12.06
C LYS A 174 -4.99 16.12 10.88
N TRP A 175 -6.17 15.57 11.08
CA TRP A 175 -7.22 15.62 10.07
C TRP A 175 -7.69 17.07 9.79
N LYS A 176 -7.81 17.93 10.82
CA LYS A 176 -8.13 19.34 10.63
C LYS A 176 -7.00 20.10 9.94
N GLU A 177 -5.75 19.83 10.35
CA GLU A 177 -4.55 20.51 9.86
C GLU A 177 -4.18 20.10 8.44
N LEU A 178 -4.07 18.79 8.16
CA LEU A 178 -3.56 18.23 6.91
C LEU A 178 -4.67 17.71 6.01
N GLY A 179 -5.71 17.12 6.61
CA GLY A 179 -6.85 16.57 5.90
C GLY A 179 -7.81 17.64 5.36
N GLU A 180 -7.57 18.92 5.68
CA GLU A 180 -8.33 20.07 5.20
C GLU A 180 -9.86 19.93 5.41
N CYS A 181 -10.27 19.17 6.41
CA CYS A 181 -11.66 18.81 6.68
C CYS A 181 -12.40 18.18 5.48
N ARG A 182 -11.67 17.56 4.57
CA ARG A 182 -12.22 16.90 3.37
C ARG A 182 -13.14 15.74 3.70
N LYS A 183 -13.87 15.28 2.72
CA LYS A 183 -14.66 14.05 2.79
C LYS A 183 -13.73 12.86 3.00
N THR A 184 -13.90 12.15 4.14
CA THR A 184 -12.87 11.26 4.68
C THR A 184 -13.42 9.86 4.98
N VAL A 185 -12.63 8.84 4.63
CA VAL A 185 -12.80 7.46 5.13
C VAL A 185 -11.66 7.11 6.10
N ILE A 186 -11.99 6.53 7.24
CA ILE A 186 -11.03 6.11 8.28
C ILE A 186 -11.08 4.60 8.45
N PHE A 187 -9.95 3.93 8.35
CA PHE A 187 -9.79 2.50 8.55
C PHE A 187 -9.18 2.21 9.93
N CYS A 188 -9.97 1.60 10.81
CA CYS A 188 -9.55 1.26 12.18
C CYS A 188 -9.20 -0.22 12.34
N SER A 189 -8.42 -0.53 13.38
CA SER A 189 -7.99 -1.89 13.73
C SER A 189 -9.12 -2.75 14.28
N THR A 190 -9.94 -2.19 15.19
CA THR A 190 -11.05 -2.90 15.87
C THR A 190 -12.32 -2.07 15.88
N VAL A 191 -13.43 -2.71 16.23
CA VAL A 191 -14.75 -2.05 16.40
C VAL A 191 -14.69 -1.03 17.54
N ASP A 192 -13.99 -1.34 18.63
CA ASP A 192 -13.84 -0.43 19.77
C ASP A 192 -13.00 0.79 19.40
N HIS A 193 -11.93 0.60 18.63
CA HIS A 193 -11.16 1.73 18.07
C HIS A 193 -12.03 2.62 17.20
N ALA A 194 -12.82 2.02 16.30
CA ALA A 194 -13.73 2.76 15.42
C ALA A 194 -14.77 3.58 16.20
N LYS A 195 -15.34 3.01 17.28
CA LYS A 195 -16.29 3.72 18.16
C LYS A 195 -15.62 4.88 18.91
N ASN A 196 -14.38 4.69 19.39
CA ASN A 196 -13.65 5.74 20.11
C ASN A 196 -13.24 6.87 19.17
N ILE A 197 -12.80 6.57 17.97
CA ILE A 197 -12.52 7.56 16.91
C ILE A 197 -13.81 8.33 16.56
N GLN A 198 -14.91 7.63 16.27
CA GLN A 198 -16.19 8.29 15.98
C GLN A 198 -16.57 9.26 17.11
N ARG A 199 -16.50 8.81 18.37
CA ARG A 199 -16.82 9.66 19.53
C ARG A 199 -15.91 10.88 19.59
N THR A 200 -14.59 10.71 19.38
CA THR A 200 -13.65 11.82 19.42
C THR A 200 -13.95 12.88 18.36
N PHE A 201 -14.33 12.46 17.15
CA PHE A 201 -14.75 13.39 16.09
C PHE A 201 -16.08 14.10 16.45
N ILE A 202 -17.05 13.37 17.01
CA ILE A 202 -18.35 13.94 17.43
C ILE A 202 -18.15 14.94 18.59
N ASP A 203 -17.30 14.64 19.55
CA ASP A 203 -16.96 15.54 20.67
C ASP A 203 -16.35 16.86 20.19
N GLU A 204 -15.67 16.84 19.04
CA GLU A 204 -15.11 18.01 18.33
C GLU A 204 -16.12 18.66 17.34
N GLY A 205 -17.41 18.27 17.38
CA GLY A 205 -18.47 18.82 16.56
C GLY A 205 -18.52 18.32 15.13
N ILE A 206 -17.73 17.27 14.78
CA ILE A 206 -17.63 16.73 13.43
C ILE A 206 -18.62 15.57 13.26
N LYS A 207 -19.59 15.72 12.36
CA LYS A 207 -20.57 14.67 12.04
C LYS A 207 -19.87 13.48 11.40
N THR A 208 -19.91 12.33 12.08
CA THR A 208 -19.15 11.13 11.73
C THR A 208 -20.02 9.90 11.77
N GLU A 209 -20.01 9.13 10.69
CA GLU A 209 -20.69 7.82 10.58
C GLU A 209 -19.72 6.68 10.92
N ILE A 210 -20.28 5.53 11.32
CA ILE A 210 -19.52 4.31 11.57
C ILE A 210 -20.12 3.15 10.78
N ILE A 211 -19.25 2.32 10.18
CA ILE A 211 -19.62 1.09 9.47
C ILE A 211 -18.80 -0.07 10.01
N THR A 212 -19.47 -1.03 10.61
CA THR A 212 -18.88 -2.25 11.16
C THR A 212 -19.64 -3.48 10.65
N GLY A 213 -19.06 -4.67 10.82
CA GLY A 213 -19.65 -5.91 10.32
C GLY A 213 -20.96 -6.31 11.01
N ASP A 214 -21.18 -5.86 12.24
CA ASP A 214 -22.35 -6.14 13.07
C ASP A 214 -23.54 -5.20 12.79
N LEU A 215 -23.37 -4.15 11.97
CA LEU A 215 -24.49 -3.28 11.59
C LEU A 215 -25.52 -4.01 10.73
N SER A 216 -26.80 -3.75 11.02
CA SER A 216 -27.89 -4.20 10.15
C SER A 216 -27.75 -3.62 8.73
N LYS A 217 -28.30 -4.31 7.72
CA LYS A 217 -28.30 -3.82 6.33
C LYS A 217 -28.93 -2.42 6.23
N THR A 218 -30.00 -2.19 6.97
CA THR A 218 -30.74 -0.90 7.00
C THR A 218 -29.89 0.21 7.62
N ASP A 219 -29.25 -0.04 8.77
CA ASP A 219 -28.44 0.97 9.45
C ASP A 219 -27.20 1.33 8.62
N ARG A 220 -26.58 0.33 7.99
CA ARG A 220 -25.48 0.54 7.06
C ARG A 220 -25.87 1.44 5.88
N LEU A 221 -27.01 1.16 5.23
CA LEU A 221 -27.52 1.98 4.13
C LEU A 221 -27.81 3.40 4.59
N ASN A 222 -28.42 3.59 5.75
CA ASN A 222 -28.71 4.90 6.31
C ASN A 222 -27.45 5.69 6.61
N ALA A 223 -26.41 5.06 7.18
CA ALA A 223 -25.13 5.70 7.45
C ALA A 223 -24.43 6.13 6.15
N LEU A 224 -24.39 5.25 5.15
CA LEU A 224 -23.85 5.56 3.83
C LEU A 224 -24.62 6.72 3.16
N GLN A 225 -25.95 6.73 3.24
CA GLN A 225 -26.76 7.78 2.66
C GLN A 225 -26.50 9.14 3.32
N ARG A 226 -26.31 9.19 4.66
CA ARG A 226 -25.94 10.43 5.36
C ARG A 226 -24.53 10.91 4.93
N TYR A 227 -23.61 9.98 4.75
CA TYR A 227 -22.28 10.30 4.23
C TYR A 227 -22.35 10.80 2.78
N TYR A 228 -23.03 10.11 1.87
CA TYR A 228 -23.15 10.49 0.46
C TYR A 228 -23.83 11.85 0.28
N SER A 229 -24.88 12.13 1.03
CA SER A 229 -25.62 13.39 0.98
C SER A 229 -24.89 14.61 1.60
N GLY A 230 -23.69 14.41 2.17
CA GLY A 230 -22.94 15.48 2.82
C GLY A 230 -23.45 15.85 4.22
N LYS A 231 -24.38 15.07 4.78
CA LYS A 231 -24.84 15.26 6.17
C LYS A 231 -23.73 14.91 7.17
N SER A 232 -22.77 14.05 6.78
CA SER A 232 -21.55 13.76 7.51
C SER A 232 -20.35 13.82 6.55
N ASN A 233 -19.18 14.26 7.04
CA ASN A 233 -17.96 14.36 6.25
C ASN A 233 -16.99 13.21 6.51
N VAL A 234 -17.18 12.49 7.60
CA VAL A 234 -16.28 11.42 8.02
C VAL A 234 -17.06 10.11 8.15
N ILE A 235 -16.49 9.04 7.62
CA ILE A 235 -16.97 7.67 7.81
C ILE A 235 -15.85 6.80 8.35
N VAL A 236 -16.09 6.16 9.48
CA VAL A 236 -15.15 5.27 10.15
C VAL A 236 -15.54 3.83 9.89
N ASN A 237 -14.59 2.96 9.62
CA ASN A 237 -14.91 1.55 9.39
C ASN A 237 -13.85 0.58 9.89
N VAL A 238 -14.23 -0.70 9.99
CA VAL A 238 -13.34 -1.82 10.26
C VAL A 238 -13.51 -2.83 9.13
N ALA A 239 -12.56 -2.85 8.21
CA ALA A 239 -12.46 -3.75 7.05
C ALA A 239 -13.64 -3.77 6.06
N VAL A 240 -14.83 -3.23 6.41
CA VAL A 240 -16.05 -3.34 5.59
C VAL A 240 -15.94 -2.55 4.29
N LEU A 241 -15.33 -1.37 4.33
CA LEU A 241 -15.21 -0.48 3.18
C LEU A 241 -13.90 -0.67 2.39
N THR A 242 -13.09 -1.64 2.76
CA THR A 242 -11.83 -1.95 2.07
C THR A 242 -12.10 -2.43 0.64
N GLU A 243 -13.16 -3.22 0.45
CA GLU A 243 -13.55 -3.77 -0.85
C GLU A 243 -15.01 -3.44 -1.16
N GLY A 244 -15.34 -3.29 -2.45
CA GLY A 244 -16.72 -3.13 -2.92
C GLY A 244 -17.39 -1.78 -2.65
N TRP A 245 -16.76 -0.87 -1.91
CA TRP A 245 -17.29 0.46 -1.66
C TRP A 245 -16.77 1.47 -2.68
N ASP A 246 -17.67 2.29 -3.23
CA ASP A 246 -17.38 3.27 -4.26
C ASP A 246 -18.02 4.63 -3.92
N HIS A 247 -17.17 5.64 -3.64
CA HIS A 247 -17.61 7.02 -3.45
C HIS A 247 -16.51 7.98 -3.94
N PRO A 248 -16.51 8.35 -5.21
CA PRO A 248 -15.51 9.21 -5.84
C PRO A 248 -15.22 10.53 -5.11
N PRO A 249 -16.20 11.24 -4.51
CA PRO A 249 -15.96 12.47 -3.76
C PRO A 249 -15.10 12.32 -2.50
N THR A 250 -14.84 11.10 -2.01
CA THR A 250 -13.92 10.88 -0.89
C THR A 250 -12.50 11.25 -1.31
N SER A 251 -11.89 12.23 -0.65
CA SER A 251 -10.59 12.81 -1.00
C SER A 251 -9.59 12.86 0.17
N CYS A 252 -9.94 12.20 1.28
CA CYS A 252 -9.01 11.94 2.38
C CYS A 252 -9.18 10.50 2.89
N VAL A 253 -8.07 9.82 3.11
CA VAL A 253 -8.01 8.45 3.66
C VAL A 253 -7.14 8.49 4.92
N VAL A 254 -7.67 7.98 6.03
CA VAL A 254 -6.93 7.87 7.28
C VAL A 254 -6.71 6.40 7.62
N LEU A 255 -5.45 6.02 7.77
CA LEU A 255 -5.04 4.65 8.11
C LEU A 255 -4.68 4.58 9.59
N LEU A 256 -5.58 3.99 10.40
CA LEU A 256 -5.37 3.70 11.82
C LEU A 256 -5.19 2.20 12.07
N ARG A 257 -4.83 1.48 11.03
CA ARG A 257 -4.39 0.09 11.11
C ARG A 257 -3.19 -0.12 10.21
N PRO A 258 -2.12 -0.71 10.70
CA PRO A 258 -1.07 -1.23 9.85
C PRO A 258 -1.63 -2.36 8.98
N SER A 259 -1.00 -2.62 7.86
CA SER A 259 -1.27 -3.78 7.02
C SER A 259 0.01 -4.56 6.81
N SER A 260 -0.01 -5.87 6.99
CA SER A 260 1.11 -6.73 6.64
C SER A 260 1.15 -7.05 5.14
N ALA A 261 0.05 -6.81 4.43
CA ALA A 261 -0.08 -7.03 3.00
C ALA A 261 -0.17 -5.70 2.25
N LYS A 262 0.72 -5.51 1.28
CA LYS A 262 0.72 -4.34 0.38
C LYS A 262 -0.62 -4.17 -0.34
N GLY A 263 -1.23 -5.29 -0.77
CA GLY A 263 -2.55 -5.28 -1.40
C GLY A 263 -3.63 -4.64 -0.55
N THR A 264 -3.69 -4.93 0.75
CA THR A 264 -4.67 -4.31 1.67
C THR A 264 -4.45 -2.79 1.76
N MET A 265 -3.20 -2.34 1.82
CA MET A 265 -2.88 -0.91 1.81
C MET A 265 -3.35 -0.26 0.50
N ILE A 266 -3.04 -0.86 -0.64
CA ILE A 266 -3.46 -0.36 -1.96
C ILE A 266 -4.99 -0.28 -2.05
N GLN A 267 -5.72 -1.29 -1.58
CA GLN A 267 -7.18 -1.28 -1.55
C GLN A 267 -7.75 -0.16 -0.69
N MET A 268 -7.22 0.06 0.52
CA MET A 268 -7.65 1.14 1.41
C MET A 268 -7.39 2.52 0.80
N ILE A 269 -6.18 2.77 0.31
CA ILE A 269 -5.79 4.04 -0.32
C ILE A 269 -6.58 4.27 -1.61
N GLY A 270 -6.76 3.24 -2.43
CA GLY A 270 -7.51 3.28 -3.67
C GLY A 270 -8.96 3.77 -3.53
N ARG A 271 -9.55 3.66 -2.33
CA ARG A 271 -10.88 4.24 -2.06
C ARG A 271 -10.91 5.76 -2.19
N GLY A 272 -9.79 6.43 -1.95
CA GLY A 272 -9.65 7.87 -2.08
C GLY A 272 -9.09 8.35 -3.41
N LEU A 273 -8.54 7.49 -4.27
CA LEU A 273 -7.85 7.94 -5.49
C LEU A 273 -8.76 8.15 -6.71
N ARG A 274 -10.02 7.73 -6.67
CA ARG A 274 -10.91 7.82 -7.83
C ARG A 274 -11.19 9.28 -8.21
N THR A 275 -11.23 9.54 -9.52
CA THR A 275 -11.66 10.84 -10.07
C THR A 275 -13.16 11.01 -9.93
N VAL A 276 -13.61 12.26 -9.94
CA VAL A 276 -15.02 12.63 -9.86
C VAL A 276 -15.53 12.96 -11.26
N ASP A 277 -16.61 12.31 -11.67
CA ASP A 277 -17.32 12.66 -12.90
C ASP A 277 -18.20 13.89 -12.62
N PRO A 278 -17.96 15.04 -13.28
CA PRO A 278 -18.76 16.25 -13.07
C PRO A 278 -20.25 16.09 -13.41
N SER A 279 -20.61 15.13 -14.25
CA SER A 279 -22.00 14.83 -14.60
C SER A 279 -22.75 14.11 -13.46
N GLU A 280 -22.06 13.27 -12.69
CA GLU A 280 -22.61 12.55 -11.55
C GLU A 280 -22.52 13.37 -10.25
N TYR A 281 -21.49 14.22 -10.13
CA TYR A 281 -21.19 15.02 -8.93
C TYR A 281 -20.97 16.51 -9.29
N PRO A 282 -22.01 17.24 -9.71
CA PRO A 282 -21.88 18.63 -10.14
C PRO A 282 -21.36 19.51 -8.99
N GLY A 283 -20.38 20.36 -9.31
CA GLY A 283 -19.78 21.31 -8.37
C GLY A 283 -18.72 20.72 -7.45
N ILE A 284 -18.38 19.42 -7.56
CA ILE A 284 -17.27 18.80 -6.83
C ILE A 284 -16.04 18.75 -7.74
N SER A 285 -14.95 19.39 -7.30
CA SER A 285 -13.63 19.29 -7.92
C SER A 285 -12.70 18.48 -7.01
N LYS A 286 -11.96 17.56 -7.61
CA LYS A 286 -11.00 16.71 -6.89
C LYS A 286 -9.76 16.51 -7.75
N THR A 287 -8.63 17.05 -7.29
CA THR A 287 -7.34 17.02 -8.00
C THR A 287 -6.33 16.08 -7.34
N ASP A 288 -6.52 15.82 -6.04
CA ASP A 288 -5.64 14.97 -5.23
C ASP A 288 -6.43 14.20 -4.17
N CYS A 289 -5.74 13.31 -3.47
CA CYS A 289 -6.25 12.63 -2.27
C CYS A 289 -5.20 12.70 -1.16
N ILE A 290 -5.61 13.19 0.01
CA ILE A 290 -4.76 13.21 1.19
C ILE A 290 -4.84 11.87 1.91
N ILE A 291 -3.68 11.32 2.24
CA ILE A 291 -3.55 10.07 2.99
C ILE A 291 -2.83 10.38 4.30
N LEU A 292 -3.48 10.12 5.42
CA LEU A 292 -2.91 10.25 6.76
C LEU A 292 -2.64 8.86 7.32
N ASP A 293 -1.39 8.44 7.34
CA ASP A 293 -0.97 7.11 7.78
C ASP A 293 -0.41 7.15 9.20
N PHE A 294 -1.20 6.72 10.17
CA PHE A 294 -0.82 6.54 11.57
C PHE A 294 -0.38 5.10 11.88
N GLY A 295 -0.67 4.18 10.96
CA GLY A 295 -0.36 2.75 11.08
C GLY A 295 0.97 2.33 10.45
N THR A 296 1.73 3.27 9.92
CA THR A 296 3.03 3.05 9.25
C THR A 296 3.00 2.10 8.05
N SER A 297 1.82 1.79 7.50
CA SER A 297 1.69 0.91 6.33
C SER A 297 2.50 1.41 5.13
N SER A 298 2.53 2.72 4.92
CA SER A 298 3.29 3.35 3.85
C SER A 298 4.80 3.19 4.01
N LEU A 299 5.31 3.17 5.24
CA LEU A 299 6.74 2.88 5.50
C LEU A 299 7.09 1.42 5.25
N ILE A 300 6.19 0.51 5.63
CA ILE A 300 6.40 -0.94 5.47
C ILE A 300 6.40 -1.33 3.99
N HIS A 301 5.48 -0.78 3.20
CA HIS A 301 5.24 -1.23 1.83
C HIS A 301 5.81 -0.30 0.75
N GLY A 302 6.24 0.91 1.11
CA GLY A 302 6.77 1.90 0.19
C GLY A 302 5.74 2.33 -0.86
N SER A 303 6.09 2.17 -2.15
CA SER A 303 5.27 2.56 -3.29
C SER A 303 3.93 1.82 -3.36
N LEU A 304 2.92 2.45 -3.98
CA LEU A 304 1.66 1.80 -4.37
C LEU A 304 1.81 0.89 -5.60
N GLU A 305 2.91 1.02 -6.33
CA GLU A 305 3.18 0.19 -7.50
C GLU A 305 3.59 -1.23 -7.09
N GLN A 306 3.10 -2.22 -7.82
CA GLN A 306 3.37 -3.62 -7.55
C GLN A 306 3.44 -4.41 -8.85
N ASP A 307 4.54 -5.14 -9.06
CA ASP A 307 4.64 -6.10 -10.16
C ASP A 307 3.92 -7.40 -9.82
N VAL A 308 3.37 -8.03 -10.86
CA VAL A 308 2.61 -9.28 -10.69
C VAL A 308 3.55 -10.48 -10.63
N ASP A 309 3.46 -11.27 -9.57
CA ASP A 309 4.11 -12.57 -9.45
C ASP A 309 3.08 -13.69 -9.28
N LEU A 310 2.88 -14.46 -10.33
CA LEU A 310 1.94 -15.58 -10.32
C LEU A 310 2.43 -16.78 -9.49
N ASP A 311 3.73 -16.91 -9.26
CA ASP A 311 4.33 -18.02 -8.53
C ASP A 311 4.35 -17.80 -7.01
N GLY A 312 4.04 -16.56 -6.56
CA GLY A 312 3.96 -16.21 -5.14
C GLY A 312 5.31 -16.06 -4.44
N LYS A 313 6.42 -15.93 -5.20
CA LYS A 313 7.77 -15.81 -4.64
C LYS A 313 8.06 -14.40 -4.12
N VAL A 314 7.43 -13.38 -4.70
CA VAL A 314 7.52 -11.97 -4.29
C VAL A 314 6.41 -11.67 -3.29
N GLY A 315 6.59 -12.06 -2.05
CA GLY A 315 5.57 -11.84 -1.01
C GLY A 315 5.87 -12.52 0.30
N ALA A 316 6.87 -13.41 0.30
CA ALA A 316 7.53 -13.75 1.54
C ALA A 316 8.32 -12.50 1.97
N TYR A 317 7.68 -11.62 2.75
CA TYR A 317 8.43 -10.63 3.51
C TYR A 317 9.53 -11.40 4.22
N ALA A 318 10.79 -11.03 3.95
CA ALA A 318 11.87 -11.40 4.85
C ALA A 318 11.34 -11.13 6.26
N ASP A 319 11.20 -12.15 7.08
CA ASP A 319 10.83 -11.99 8.47
C ASP A 319 11.73 -10.88 8.99
N LEU A 320 11.13 -9.81 9.52
CA LEU A 320 11.91 -8.74 10.12
C LEU A 320 12.88 -9.44 11.07
N ALA A 321 14.16 -9.40 10.73
CA ALA A 321 15.19 -10.08 11.47
C ALA A 321 15.63 -9.21 12.64
N MET A 322 15.96 -9.82 13.75
CA MET A 322 16.62 -9.19 14.89
C MET A 322 17.90 -9.94 15.22
N ASN A 323 18.86 -9.25 15.77
CA ASN A 323 20.04 -9.92 16.28
C ASN A 323 19.74 -10.50 17.67
N CYS A 324 20.11 -11.77 17.88
CA CYS A 324 20.01 -12.42 19.18
C CYS A 324 20.89 -11.68 20.21
N PRO A 325 20.34 -11.19 21.33
CA PRO A 325 21.14 -10.47 22.32
C PRO A 325 22.21 -11.34 23.02
N SER A 326 22.15 -12.66 22.89
CA SER A 326 23.10 -13.58 23.49
C SER A 326 24.23 -14.04 22.54
N CYS A 327 23.97 -14.21 21.24
CA CYS A 327 24.95 -14.74 20.29
C CYS A 327 25.10 -13.92 19.01
N ASP A 328 24.39 -12.80 18.91
CA ASP A 328 24.38 -11.88 17.75
C ASP A 328 23.99 -12.52 16.42
N ALA A 329 23.43 -13.73 16.44
CA ALA A 329 22.90 -14.36 15.24
C ALA A 329 21.64 -13.64 14.77
N GLU A 330 21.53 -13.41 13.47
CA GLU A 330 20.33 -12.86 12.84
C GLU A 330 19.22 -13.92 12.89
N ILE A 331 18.12 -13.59 13.55
CA ILE A 331 16.99 -14.49 13.81
C ILE A 331 15.67 -13.78 13.48
N PRO A 332 14.63 -14.52 13.07
CA PRO A 332 13.32 -13.92 12.84
C PRO A 332 12.80 -13.14 14.06
N LEU A 333 12.27 -11.94 13.84
CA LEU A 333 11.70 -11.11 14.91
C LEU A 333 10.57 -11.83 15.68
N SER A 334 9.95 -12.85 15.06
CA SER A 334 8.90 -13.69 15.64
C SER A 334 9.42 -14.75 16.61
N SER A 335 10.73 -14.99 16.67
CA SER A 335 11.34 -16.04 17.50
C SER A 335 11.15 -15.79 19.00
N ARG A 336 10.71 -16.80 19.74
CA ARG A 336 10.63 -16.78 21.22
C ARG A 336 11.89 -17.31 21.89
N GLU A 337 12.62 -18.13 21.16
CA GLU A 337 13.87 -18.75 21.53
C GLU A 337 14.83 -18.64 20.35
N CYS A 338 16.09 -18.34 20.60
CA CYS A 338 17.08 -18.25 19.53
C CYS A 338 17.35 -19.65 18.95
N PRO A 339 17.11 -19.89 17.65
CA PRO A 339 17.34 -21.20 17.04
C PRO A 339 18.82 -21.56 16.96
N VAL A 340 19.73 -20.61 17.20
CA VAL A 340 21.19 -20.85 17.13
C VAL A 340 21.78 -21.16 18.50
N CYS A 341 21.40 -20.45 19.55
CA CYS A 341 21.99 -20.61 20.87
C CYS A 341 21.01 -21.07 21.97
N GLY A 342 19.72 -21.22 21.66
CA GLY A 342 18.71 -21.64 22.64
C GLY A 342 18.36 -20.62 23.69
N ALA A 343 18.81 -19.36 23.55
CA ALA A 343 18.49 -18.31 24.52
C ALA A 343 17.02 -17.91 24.43
N GLU A 344 16.30 -17.92 25.56
CA GLU A 344 14.96 -17.32 25.64
C GLU A 344 15.03 -15.83 25.37
N LEU A 345 14.26 -15.35 24.40
CA LEU A 345 14.17 -13.97 24.03
C LEU A 345 13.06 -13.33 24.85
N GLN A 346 13.43 -12.74 26.01
CA GLN A 346 12.51 -11.99 26.86
C GLN A 346 12.01 -10.76 26.07
N ARG A 347 10.76 -10.83 25.61
CA ARG A 347 10.04 -9.62 25.20
C ARG A 347 9.65 -8.88 26.47
N LYS A 348 10.00 -7.59 26.59
CA LYS A 348 9.42 -6.72 27.59
C LYS A 348 7.89 -6.84 27.46
N GLN A 349 7.25 -7.45 28.45
CA GLN A 349 5.82 -7.35 28.61
C GLN A 349 5.52 -5.86 28.73
N LEU A 350 4.66 -5.36 27.84
CA LEU A 350 4.17 -4.00 27.92
C LEU A 350 3.44 -3.89 29.25
N ASP A 351 4.02 -3.18 30.21
CA ASP A 351 3.38 -2.91 31.48
C ASP A 351 2.06 -2.17 31.20
N GLU A 352 0.93 -2.78 31.61
CA GLU A 352 -0.42 -2.24 31.43
C GLU A 352 -0.66 -0.90 32.15
N LYS A 353 0.35 -0.37 32.84
CA LYS A 353 0.25 0.80 33.73
C LYS A 353 0.94 2.09 33.26
N GLU A 354 1.55 2.11 32.07
CA GLU A 354 1.98 3.39 31.54
C GLU A 354 0.76 4.18 31.05
N GLU A 355 0.29 5.13 31.86
CA GLU A 355 -0.59 6.20 31.41
C GLU A 355 0.06 6.84 30.19
N ALA A 356 -0.65 6.83 29.05
CA ALA A 356 -0.16 7.44 27.84
C ALA A 356 0.12 8.92 28.14
N GLN A 357 1.40 9.29 28.14
CA GLN A 357 1.80 10.69 28.25
C GLN A 357 1.19 11.46 27.07
N PRO A 358 0.81 12.71 27.23
CA PRO A 358 0.35 13.53 26.12
C PRO A 358 1.42 13.51 25.04
N VAL A 359 1.01 13.23 23.79
CA VAL A 359 1.90 13.25 22.63
C VAL A 359 2.31 14.71 22.40
N SER A 360 3.44 15.10 22.97
CA SER A 360 3.89 16.51 22.97
C SER A 360 4.56 16.91 21.66
N TYR A 361 5.04 15.95 20.89
CA TYR A 361 5.66 16.14 19.57
C TYR A 361 5.32 14.94 18.68
N VAL A 362 4.83 15.20 17.49
CA VAL A 362 4.49 14.18 16.48
C VAL A 362 5.34 14.45 15.25
N GLU A 363 6.29 13.57 14.96
CA GLU A 363 7.05 13.62 13.72
C GLU A 363 6.13 13.29 12.53
N MET A 364 6.31 14.05 11.46
CA MET A 364 5.47 13.97 10.27
C MET A 364 6.33 14.13 9.02
N VAL A 365 6.14 13.22 8.06
CA VAL A 365 6.86 13.23 6.79
C VAL A 365 5.86 13.06 5.65
N GLU A 366 5.90 13.97 4.66
CA GLU A 366 5.20 13.77 3.40
C GLU A 366 6.04 12.86 2.50
N ILE A 367 5.42 11.80 1.94
CA ILE A 367 6.08 10.87 1.03
C ILE A 367 5.30 10.74 -0.27
N ASN A 368 6.02 10.43 -1.36
CA ASN A 368 5.41 10.12 -2.65
C ASN A 368 5.24 8.60 -2.82
N LEU A 369 4.02 8.10 -2.73
CA LEU A 369 3.71 6.67 -2.89
C LEU A 369 3.75 6.18 -4.34
N LEU A 370 3.95 7.06 -5.32
CA LEU A 370 4.09 6.69 -6.72
C LEU A 370 5.54 6.36 -7.09
N GLU A 371 6.49 6.70 -6.22
CA GLU A 371 7.87 6.30 -6.41
C GLU A 371 8.02 4.80 -6.14
N ARG A 372 8.49 4.05 -7.14
CA ARG A 372 8.71 2.60 -7.06
C ARG A 372 9.88 2.22 -6.14
N SER A 373 10.78 3.17 -5.91
CA SER A 373 12.03 2.92 -5.20
C SER A 373 11.84 2.48 -3.76
N HIS A 374 12.46 1.37 -3.39
CA HIS A 374 12.64 0.97 -2.00
C HIS A 374 13.71 1.78 -1.29
N PHE A 375 14.53 2.51 -2.05
CA PHE A 375 15.67 3.29 -1.56
C PHE A 375 15.26 4.75 -1.38
N GLN A 376 15.96 5.42 -0.47
CA GLN A 376 15.80 6.85 -0.29
C GLN A 376 16.71 7.59 -1.26
N TRP A 377 16.14 8.47 -2.08
CA TRP A 377 16.85 9.35 -2.97
C TRP A 377 17.12 10.68 -2.28
N VAL A 378 18.35 11.17 -2.37
CA VAL A 378 18.79 12.45 -1.83
C VAL A 378 19.06 13.41 -2.98
N ASP A 379 18.36 14.53 -3.02
CA ASP A 379 18.77 15.67 -3.82
C ASP A 379 20.03 16.27 -3.17
N LEU A 380 21.17 16.09 -3.84
CA LEU A 380 22.48 16.40 -3.29
C LEU A 380 22.67 17.90 -3.02
N PHE A 381 22.14 18.75 -3.92
CA PHE A 381 22.40 20.20 -3.93
C PHE A 381 21.13 21.03 -3.72
N VAL A 382 19.98 20.38 -3.55
CA VAL A 382 18.66 21.04 -3.41
C VAL A 382 18.33 21.86 -4.68
N ASP A 383 18.69 21.31 -5.84
CA ASP A 383 18.52 21.95 -7.14
C ASP A 383 17.55 21.20 -8.07
N ASP A 384 17.00 20.06 -7.61
CA ASP A 384 16.15 19.12 -8.35
C ASP A 384 16.81 18.55 -9.63
N LEU A 385 18.14 18.60 -9.71
CA LEU A 385 18.95 18.18 -10.87
C LEU A 385 19.94 17.04 -10.56
N SER A 386 20.18 16.73 -9.29
CA SER A 386 21.28 15.85 -8.87
C SER A 386 20.86 14.93 -7.73
N PHE A 387 20.45 13.73 -8.07
CA PHE A 387 19.93 12.75 -7.11
C PHE A 387 20.91 11.60 -6.89
N TYR A 388 21.01 11.15 -5.66
CA TYR A 388 21.88 10.04 -5.29
C TYR A 388 21.21 9.16 -4.23
N SER A 389 21.35 7.86 -4.39
CA SER A 389 20.96 6.86 -3.42
C SER A 389 22.11 5.91 -3.13
N VAL A 390 22.31 5.58 -1.86
CA VAL A 390 23.39 4.71 -1.42
C VAL A 390 22.83 3.62 -0.51
N GLY A 391 23.14 2.37 -0.85
CA GLY A 391 22.95 1.21 -0.01
C GLY A 391 24.26 0.83 0.71
N PHE A 392 24.32 -0.39 1.20
CA PHE A 392 25.54 -0.95 1.82
C PHE A 392 26.48 -1.56 0.76
N ASN A 393 25.92 -2.19 -0.29
CA ASN A 393 26.67 -2.92 -1.31
C ASN A 393 26.68 -2.21 -2.67
N SER A 394 25.74 -1.29 -2.89
CA SER A 394 25.58 -0.59 -4.16
C SER A 394 25.14 0.86 -3.99
N TRP A 395 25.26 1.63 -5.07
CA TRP A 395 24.79 3.00 -5.15
C TRP A 395 24.25 3.31 -6.54
N GLY A 396 23.36 4.29 -6.63
CA GLY A 396 22.82 4.83 -7.86
C GLY A 396 22.79 6.35 -7.84
N GLY A 397 22.95 6.98 -9.01
CA GLY A 397 22.84 8.42 -9.18
C GLY A 397 22.09 8.78 -10.44
N VAL A 398 21.31 9.85 -10.39
CA VAL A 398 20.53 10.41 -11.51
C VAL A 398 20.87 11.88 -11.63
N PHE A 399 21.38 12.30 -12.78
CA PHE A 399 21.91 13.64 -12.99
C PHE A 399 21.35 14.26 -14.28
N CYS A 400 21.00 15.53 -14.23
CA CYS A 400 20.61 16.30 -15.39
C CYS A 400 21.85 16.83 -16.13
N LEU A 401 21.95 16.57 -17.43
CA LEU A 401 22.98 17.08 -18.33
C LEU A 401 22.33 17.86 -19.47
N GLY A 402 22.25 19.17 -19.33
CA GLY A 402 21.58 20.02 -20.31
C GLY A 402 20.07 19.73 -20.40
N GLU A 403 19.61 19.15 -21.51
CA GLU A 403 18.22 18.76 -21.72
C GLU A 403 17.97 17.28 -21.39
N ASP A 404 19.02 16.45 -21.32
CA ASP A 404 18.93 15.02 -21.05
C ASP A 404 19.24 14.69 -19.57
N TRP A 405 18.78 13.52 -19.15
CA TRP A 405 19.15 12.92 -17.87
C TRP A 405 20.03 11.70 -18.09
N ILE A 406 20.91 11.42 -17.13
CA ILE A 406 21.69 10.20 -17.07
C ILE A 406 21.48 9.48 -15.74
N ALA A 407 21.43 8.16 -15.80
CA ALA A 407 21.52 7.28 -14.65
C ALA A 407 22.88 6.59 -14.63
N VAL A 408 23.53 6.59 -13.48
CA VAL A 408 24.79 5.90 -13.23
C VAL A 408 24.66 5.02 -11.99
N GLY A 409 25.41 3.93 -11.93
CA GLY A 409 25.42 3.05 -10.77
C GLY A 409 26.75 2.35 -10.61
N GLY A 410 27.05 1.91 -9.38
CA GLY A 410 28.23 1.13 -9.05
C GLY A 410 28.00 0.25 -7.81
N ASN A 411 28.90 -0.69 -7.59
CA ASN A 411 28.91 -1.54 -6.40
C ASN A 411 30.36 -1.77 -5.93
N GLU A 412 30.56 -2.52 -4.86
CA GLU A 412 31.90 -2.81 -4.31
C GLU A 412 32.86 -3.48 -5.32
N ASN A 413 32.32 -4.19 -6.31
CA ASN A 413 33.08 -4.99 -7.27
C ASN A 413 33.12 -4.37 -8.69
N THR A 414 32.40 -3.30 -8.93
CA THR A 414 32.30 -2.65 -10.25
C THR A 414 32.46 -1.15 -10.15
N ASP A 415 33.31 -0.60 -11.05
CA ASP A 415 33.41 0.84 -11.27
C ASP A 415 32.06 1.43 -11.71
N ALA A 416 31.92 2.75 -11.58
CA ALA A 416 30.74 3.47 -12.04
C ALA A 416 30.41 3.14 -13.51
N LYS A 417 29.16 2.84 -13.79
CA LYS A 417 28.65 2.53 -15.13
C LYS A 417 27.50 3.46 -15.49
N LEU A 418 27.45 3.83 -16.77
CA LEU A 418 26.23 4.42 -17.33
C LEU A 418 25.16 3.35 -17.42
N LEU A 419 24.00 3.61 -16.85
CA LEU A 419 22.83 2.71 -16.83
C LEU A 419 21.80 3.12 -17.88
N MET A 420 21.56 4.42 -18.02
CA MET A 420 20.56 4.99 -18.93
C MET A 420 20.94 6.43 -19.30
N ARG A 421 20.57 6.85 -20.51
CA ARG A 421 20.44 8.25 -20.92
C ARG A 421 19.04 8.43 -21.53
N GLY A 422 18.30 9.43 -21.10
CA GLY A 422 16.93 9.68 -21.57
C GLY A 422 16.21 10.69 -20.71
N ASP A 423 14.92 10.48 -20.50
CA ASP A 423 14.16 11.34 -19.60
C ASP A 423 14.41 11.00 -18.11
N ARG A 424 14.00 11.93 -17.23
CA ARG A 424 14.18 11.80 -15.78
C ARG A 424 13.62 10.50 -15.23
N VAL A 425 12.41 10.10 -15.67
CA VAL A 425 11.68 8.93 -15.12
C VAL A 425 12.39 7.65 -15.52
N GLN A 426 12.83 7.53 -16.78
CA GLN A 426 13.59 6.38 -17.26
C GLN A 426 14.92 6.23 -16.52
N CYS A 427 15.61 7.36 -16.26
CA CYS A 427 16.85 7.35 -15.52
C CYS A 427 16.68 6.92 -14.06
N PHE A 428 15.64 7.40 -13.37
CA PHE A 428 15.32 6.92 -12.02
C PHE A 428 14.99 5.43 -12.03
N ALA A 429 14.18 4.94 -12.97
CA ALA A 429 13.84 3.52 -13.08
C ALA A 429 15.09 2.64 -13.28
N ALA A 430 16.01 3.03 -14.19
CA ALA A 430 17.24 2.28 -14.45
C ALA A 430 18.18 2.25 -13.22
N ALA A 431 18.31 3.37 -12.51
CA ALA A 431 19.13 3.44 -11.31
C ALA A 431 18.50 2.65 -10.14
N ASP A 432 17.20 2.63 -10.04
CA ASP A 432 16.46 1.87 -9.05
C ASP A 432 16.54 0.36 -9.29
N ASP A 433 16.38 -0.07 -10.55
CA ASP A 433 16.60 -1.46 -10.96
C ASP A 433 18.04 -1.94 -10.66
N TRP A 434 19.02 -1.05 -10.83
CA TRP A 434 20.40 -1.33 -10.46
C TRP A 434 20.54 -1.56 -8.96
N LEU A 435 19.98 -0.68 -8.13
CA LEU A 435 20.01 -0.81 -6.68
C LEU A 435 19.29 -2.09 -6.24
N ASN A 436 18.08 -2.36 -6.73
CA ASN A 436 17.32 -3.58 -6.42
C ASN A 436 18.06 -4.86 -6.78
N LYS A 437 18.89 -4.84 -7.83
CA LYS A 437 19.65 -6.00 -8.29
C LYS A 437 20.89 -6.28 -7.43
N TYR A 438 21.57 -5.24 -6.94
CA TYR A 438 22.89 -5.35 -6.32
C TYR A 438 22.89 -5.05 -4.83
N GLU A 439 21.85 -4.39 -4.30
CA GLU A 439 21.70 -4.22 -2.86
C GLU A 439 20.98 -5.43 -2.28
N THR A 440 21.68 -6.17 -1.43
CA THR A 440 21.18 -7.40 -0.81
C THR A 440 20.80 -7.21 0.66
N ASN A 441 20.95 -5.98 1.18
CA ASN A 441 20.71 -5.67 2.59
C ASN A 441 19.47 -4.77 2.74
N ASP A 442 18.40 -5.32 3.29
CA ASP A 442 17.12 -4.65 3.50
C ASP A 442 17.22 -3.42 4.43
N THR A 443 18.26 -3.36 5.27
CA THR A 443 18.52 -2.18 6.10
C THR A 443 18.91 -0.94 5.29
N ALA A 444 19.25 -1.08 4.01
CA ALA A 444 19.48 0.02 3.08
C ALA A 444 18.18 0.68 2.59
N TYR A 445 17.04 0.04 2.81
CA TYR A 445 15.74 0.55 2.34
C TYR A 445 15.30 1.77 3.15
N LYS A 446 14.50 2.62 2.51
CA LYS A 446 13.98 3.85 3.12
C LYS A 446 13.11 3.65 4.38
N SER A 447 12.79 2.41 4.72
CA SER A 447 12.16 2.02 5.99
C SER A 447 13.14 1.90 7.17
N GLY A 448 14.44 2.01 6.93
CA GLY A 448 15.45 1.91 7.99
C GLY A 448 15.43 3.12 8.93
N SER A 449 15.26 2.90 10.23
CA SER A 449 15.22 3.97 11.26
C SER A 449 16.50 4.80 11.29
N TRP A 450 17.66 4.20 10.97
CA TRP A 450 18.97 4.86 10.98
C TRP A 450 19.08 6.00 9.96
N LEU A 451 18.19 6.07 8.95
CA LEU A 451 18.23 7.09 7.90
C LEU A 451 18.00 8.50 8.48
N SER A 452 17.14 8.59 9.50
CA SER A 452 16.80 9.85 10.18
C SER A 452 17.69 10.20 11.37
N GLU A 453 18.55 9.27 11.82
CA GLU A 453 19.46 9.51 12.93
C GLU A 453 20.49 10.60 12.62
N GLU A 454 21.09 11.15 13.68
CA GLU A 454 22.21 12.08 13.55
C GLU A 454 23.45 11.42 12.90
N PRO A 455 24.21 12.13 12.08
CA PRO A 455 25.44 11.61 11.48
C PRO A 455 26.45 11.22 12.55
N THR A 456 27.13 10.09 12.34
CA THR A 456 28.23 9.70 13.22
C THR A 456 29.42 10.67 13.12
N SER A 457 30.21 10.77 14.18
CA SER A 457 31.44 11.58 14.17
C SER A 457 32.39 11.22 13.03
N ARG A 458 32.40 9.95 12.61
CA ARG A 458 33.20 9.43 11.51
C ARG A 458 32.70 9.94 10.14
N GLN A 459 31.38 9.96 9.94
CA GLN A 459 30.75 10.51 8.75
C GLN A 459 30.98 12.02 8.64
N LEU A 460 30.80 12.75 9.75
CA LEU A 460 31.09 14.18 9.79
C LEU A 460 32.56 14.49 9.48
N ALA A 461 33.51 13.69 10.01
CA ALA A 461 34.94 13.87 9.71
C ALA A 461 35.27 13.63 8.24
N ALA A 462 34.57 12.74 7.58
CA ALA A 462 34.79 12.39 6.15
C ALA A 462 34.19 13.40 5.17
N LEU A 463 33.22 14.22 5.59
CA LEU A 463 32.61 15.24 4.73
C LEU A 463 33.47 16.50 4.61
N PRO A 464 33.44 17.20 3.46
CA PRO A 464 34.01 18.53 3.29
C PRO A 464 33.46 19.53 4.33
N ARG A 465 34.31 20.48 4.75
CA ARG A 465 33.93 21.43 5.85
C ARG A 465 32.66 22.24 5.56
N ASN A 466 32.44 22.63 4.32
CA ASN A 466 31.26 23.39 3.88
C ASN A 466 29.95 22.59 3.97
N LEU A 467 29.99 21.26 3.95
CA LEU A 467 28.81 20.38 4.05
C LEU A 467 28.49 19.97 5.50
N ARG A 468 29.45 20.16 6.43
CA ARG A 468 29.26 19.81 7.86
C ARG A 468 28.34 20.78 8.62
N LEU A 469 28.15 21.99 8.11
CA LEU A 469 27.40 23.07 8.76
C LEU A 469 25.88 23.06 8.39
N ASN A 470 25.41 22.04 7.72
CA ASN A 470 24.00 21.95 7.35
C ASN A 470 23.18 21.43 8.55
N PHE A 471 22.30 22.26 9.10
CA PHE A 471 21.50 21.97 10.31
C PHE A 471 20.50 20.81 10.17
N ASN A 472 20.24 20.35 8.93
CA ASN A 472 19.32 19.23 8.65
C ASN A 472 20.05 18.00 8.08
N LEU A 473 21.27 17.74 8.52
CA LEU A 473 22.08 16.63 8.03
C LEU A 473 21.71 15.35 8.79
N THR A 474 20.94 14.46 8.15
CA THR A 474 20.67 13.13 8.68
C THR A 474 21.83 12.16 8.36
N ARG A 475 21.87 11.04 9.07
CA ARG A 475 22.86 9.97 8.86
C ARG A 475 22.87 9.46 7.41
N TYR A 476 21.69 9.29 6.83
CA TYR A 476 21.56 8.88 5.43
C TYR A 476 22.05 9.95 4.45
N ARG A 477 21.66 11.22 4.64
CA ARG A 477 22.13 12.31 3.80
C ARG A 477 23.65 12.47 3.87
N ALA A 478 24.24 12.26 5.03
CA ALA A 478 25.70 12.24 5.19
C ALA A 478 26.34 11.08 4.41
N SER A 479 25.74 9.88 4.44
CA SER A 479 26.18 8.72 3.66
C SER A 479 26.09 8.97 2.15
N ALA A 480 24.98 9.54 1.67
CA ALA A 480 24.79 9.85 0.25
C ALA A 480 25.81 10.89 -0.26
N LEU A 481 26.03 11.99 0.49
CA LEU A 481 27.02 13.00 0.16
C LEU A 481 28.45 12.44 0.17
N PHE A 482 28.78 11.57 1.12
CA PHE A 482 30.08 10.89 1.17
C PHE A 482 30.25 9.93 -0.02
N GLY A 483 29.23 9.10 -0.31
CA GLY A 483 29.22 8.19 -1.45
C GLY A 483 29.40 8.93 -2.78
N PHE A 484 28.65 10.01 -2.99
CA PHE A 484 28.81 10.87 -4.14
C PHE A 484 30.23 11.46 -4.24
N HIS A 485 30.76 12.01 -3.14
CA HIS A 485 32.12 12.59 -3.14
C HIS A 485 33.18 11.56 -3.49
N LYS A 486 33.05 10.33 -3.00
CA LYS A 486 33.95 9.21 -3.34
C LYS A 486 33.90 8.85 -4.82
N ASN A 487 32.72 8.86 -5.43
CA ASN A 487 32.49 8.40 -6.80
C ASN A 487 32.47 9.54 -7.83
N LYS A 488 32.65 10.80 -7.41
CA LYS A 488 32.50 12.01 -8.24
C LYS A 488 33.36 12.01 -9.50
N SER A 489 34.60 11.54 -9.42
CA SER A 489 35.49 11.49 -10.58
C SER A 489 34.96 10.55 -11.65
N ALA A 490 34.57 9.34 -11.26
CA ALA A 490 34.05 8.35 -12.19
C ALA A 490 32.71 8.76 -12.82
N ILE A 491 31.85 9.44 -12.03
CA ILE A 491 30.58 10.01 -12.53
C ILE A 491 30.89 11.10 -13.57
N ARG A 492 31.84 12.00 -13.28
CA ARG A 492 32.23 13.07 -14.19
C ARG A 492 32.81 12.50 -15.48
N ASP A 493 33.67 11.50 -15.42
CA ASP A 493 34.27 10.86 -16.60
C ASP A 493 33.20 10.25 -17.52
N ILE A 494 32.09 9.77 -16.94
CA ILE A 494 30.94 9.28 -17.73
C ILE A 494 30.21 10.46 -18.38
N ALA A 495 29.94 11.53 -17.63
CA ALA A 495 29.27 12.72 -18.14
C ALA A 495 30.06 13.39 -19.28
N ASP A 496 31.37 13.59 -19.08
CA ASP A 496 32.26 14.23 -20.06
C ASP A 496 32.35 13.44 -21.40
N ARG A 497 32.18 12.10 -21.35
CA ARG A 497 32.11 11.24 -22.55
C ARG A 497 30.81 11.34 -23.32
N LEU A 498 29.76 11.85 -22.70
CA LEU A 498 28.44 11.98 -23.31
C LEU A 498 28.18 13.37 -23.88
N ASP A 499 28.95 14.38 -23.41
CA ASP A 499 28.88 15.76 -23.89
C ASP A 499 29.88 16.04 -25.06
N GLY A 500 30.83 15.12 -25.35
CA GLY A 500 31.75 15.19 -26.46
C GLY A 500 31.35 14.30 -27.62
#